data_7afaf7668e94f53e2d7dcce85e6962b0
#
_entry.id   7afaf7668e94f53e2d7dcce85e6962b0
#
_cell.length_a   1.000
_cell.length_b   1.000
_cell.length_c   1.000
_cell.angle_alpha   90.00
_cell.angle_beta   90.00
_cell.angle_gamma   90.00
#
_symmetry.space_group_name_H-M   'P 1'
#
loop_
_entity.id
_entity.type
_entity.pdbx_description
1 polymer ?
#
loop_
_entity_poly.entity_id
_entity_poly.type
_entity_poly.pdbx_seq_one_letter_code
_entity_poly.pdbx_strand_id
1 'polypeptide(L)'
;MIITVEMADLSPPRGTRDFLPEEKLLRNSLVAALQKTFEKYGFNPLETPALENYDILASKFAGGSEILKELYTLEDQGKRKLGLRYDLTVPLARVFASQKLAMPFKRYAIASVWRDGPMKAGRYREFTQCDVDAVGVSSVRQEAEIMALTYAAFKAAGLDVFVKVNNRKLLNGLLDFLGIPEAKRVPVIIELDKLEKIGAQGVLKELEAIIEPGYAKEALELFTELEIEKSLRVVEGMALGEEGKQGVSELKEFYSSLEAFGVPDGFAVFSPSLARGLNYYTGIVFEAFLKESEGSGIKSSLAAGGRYDDLIGKFSRAKEKIPAVGISFGLDVIAEVLKEKNAKLVKTSKKTVVRVLVVPFQNYAYALKVSQELRARGVACTVDLDGKSVSRNLDFANKQGIPFVVFCGAQEEKEKKVKLRDMQSGKEELASLPSALVKLA
;
A
#
# COMPACT_ATOMS: atom_id res chain seq x y z
N MET A 1 -44.56 -16.36 26.55
CA MET A 1 -43.56 -16.68 25.51
C MET A 1 -42.48 -15.61 25.60
N ILE A 2 -41.36 -15.92 26.29
CA ILE A 2 -40.25 -14.99 26.44
C ILE A 2 -39.51 -15.04 25.10
N ILE A 3 -39.57 -13.98 24.31
CA ILE A 3 -38.73 -13.82 23.12
C ILE A 3 -37.34 -13.52 23.65
N THR A 4 -36.48 -14.55 23.73
CA THR A 4 -35.04 -14.36 23.87
C THR A 4 -34.58 -13.70 22.58
N VAL A 5 -34.34 -12.41 22.61
CA VAL A 5 -33.62 -11.71 21.56
C VAL A 5 -32.15 -12.22 21.66
N GLU A 6 -31.77 -13.14 20.79
CA GLU A 6 -30.37 -13.48 20.60
C GLU A 6 -29.62 -12.18 20.30
N MET A 7 -28.67 -11.82 21.17
CA MET A 7 -27.85 -10.63 20.91
C MET A 7 -27.09 -10.86 19.59
N ALA A 8 -27.24 -9.94 18.67
CA ALA A 8 -26.51 -9.97 17.41
C ALA A 8 -24.99 -10.05 17.69
N ASP A 9 -24.26 -10.83 16.90
CA ASP A 9 -22.80 -10.80 16.94
C ASP A 9 -22.32 -9.39 16.56
N LEU A 10 -21.64 -8.73 17.51
CA LEU A 10 -21.11 -7.37 17.33
C LEU A 10 -19.72 -7.36 16.71
N SER A 11 -19.16 -8.51 16.35
CA SER A 11 -17.87 -8.62 15.68
C SER A 11 -17.98 -8.13 14.23
N PRO A 12 -16.95 -7.44 13.70
CA PRO A 12 -16.90 -7.15 12.28
C PRO A 12 -16.84 -8.45 11.45
N PRO A 13 -17.26 -8.45 10.18
CA PRO A 13 -17.17 -9.63 9.31
C PRO A 13 -15.76 -10.21 9.29
N ARG A 14 -15.67 -11.54 9.19
CA ARG A 14 -14.39 -12.24 9.20
C ARG A 14 -13.44 -11.72 8.12
N GLY A 15 -12.23 -11.31 8.54
CA GLY A 15 -11.21 -10.75 7.65
C GLY A 15 -11.33 -9.25 7.42
N THR A 16 -12.24 -8.59 8.12
CA THR A 16 -12.31 -7.14 8.25
C THR A 16 -11.98 -6.72 9.67
N ARG A 17 -11.77 -5.45 9.94
CA ARG A 17 -11.48 -4.93 11.28
C ARG A 17 -11.78 -3.44 11.42
N ASP A 18 -12.05 -3.04 12.65
CA ASP A 18 -12.14 -1.64 13.03
C ASP A 18 -10.74 -1.05 13.27
N PHE A 19 -10.56 0.19 12.89
CA PHE A 19 -9.34 0.96 13.19
C PHE A 19 -9.67 2.03 14.22
N LEU A 20 -9.30 1.80 15.47
CA LEU A 20 -9.49 2.77 16.55
C LEU A 20 -8.60 4.02 16.34
N PRO A 21 -8.89 5.15 17.02
CA PRO A 21 -8.26 6.44 16.73
C PRO A 21 -6.74 6.42 16.64
N GLU A 22 -6.05 5.79 17.57
CA GLU A 22 -4.57 5.73 17.58
C GLU A 22 -4.03 5.04 16.31
N GLU A 23 -4.59 3.90 15.97
CA GLU A 23 -4.21 3.15 14.76
C GLU A 23 -4.59 3.91 13.50
N LYS A 24 -5.78 4.51 13.46
CA LYS A 24 -6.23 5.30 12.33
C LYS A 24 -5.36 6.53 12.08
N LEU A 25 -4.87 7.17 13.12
CA LEU A 25 -3.95 8.30 13.03
C LEU A 25 -2.59 7.89 12.43
N LEU A 26 -2.05 6.74 12.84
CA LEU A 26 -0.84 6.18 12.23
C LEU A 26 -1.05 5.92 10.73
N ARG A 27 -2.15 5.26 10.37
CA ARG A 27 -2.51 5.00 8.97
C ARG A 27 -2.65 6.29 8.17
N ASN A 28 -3.32 7.31 8.71
CA ASN A 28 -3.46 8.61 8.05
C ASN A 28 -2.10 9.29 7.83
N SER A 29 -1.18 9.19 8.80
CA SER A 29 0.17 9.74 8.68
C SER A 29 0.97 9.03 7.57
N LEU A 30 0.85 7.70 7.48
CA LEU A 30 1.45 6.92 6.41
C LEU A 30 0.87 7.28 5.03
N VAL A 31 -0.47 7.36 4.93
CA VAL A 31 -1.16 7.79 3.70
C VAL A 31 -0.67 9.18 3.27
N ALA A 32 -0.59 10.14 4.18
CA ALA A 32 -0.12 11.49 3.88
C ALA A 32 1.34 11.51 3.39
N ALA A 33 2.21 10.68 3.95
CA ALA A 33 3.60 10.57 3.52
C ALA A 33 3.71 9.98 2.10
N LEU A 34 2.95 8.92 1.80
CA LEU A 34 2.88 8.31 0.48
C LEU A 34 2.31 9.27 -0.55
N GLN A 35 1.14 9.87 -0.27
CA GLN A 35 0.47 10.84 -1.14
C GLN A 35 1.38 12.01 -1.51
N LYS A 36 2.02 12.63 -0.50
CA LYS A 36 2.97 13.71 -0.74
C LYS A 36 4.14 13.29 -1.62
N THR A 37 4.56 12.02 -1.53
CA THR A 37 5.62 11.50 -2.40
C THR A 37 5.10 11.30 -3.83
N PHE A 38 3.93 10.71 -4.02
CA PHE A 38 3.33 10.49 -5.34
C PHE A 38 3.12 11.82 -6.09
N GLU A 39 2.61 12.83 -5.40
CA GLU A 39 2.39 14.17 -5.96
C GLU A 39 3.70 14.86 -6.39
N LYS A 40 4.83 14.64 -5.68
CA LYS A 40 6.14 15.16 -6.09
C LYS A 40 6.65 14.57 -7.41
N TYR A 41 6.21 13.36 -7.76
CA TYR A 41 6.51 12.71 -9.03
C TYR A 41 5.47 13.00 -10.12
N GLY A 42 4.51 13.92 -9.84
CA GLY A 42 3.51 14.38 -10.80
C GLY A 42 2.33 13.40 -10.97
N PHE A 43 2.11 12.48 -10.04
CA PHE A 43 0.93 11.63 -10.05
C PHE A 43 -0.26 12.35 -9.42
N ASN A 44 -1.40 12.35 -10.11
CA ASN A 44 -2.63 13.02 -9.69
C ASN A 44 -3.61 12.04 -9.02
N PRO A 45 -4.46 12.50 -8.09
CA PRO A 45 -5.44 11.63 -7.45
C PRO A 45 -6.53 11.18 -8.42
N LEU A 46 -6.88 9.89 -8.35
CA LEU A 46 -8.05 9.32 -9.03
C LEU A 46 -8.83 8.48 -8.03
N GLU A 47 -10.14 8.69 -7.98
CA GLU A 47 -11.06 7.86 -7.20
C GLU A 47 -12.06 7.17 -8.12
N THR A 48 -12.33 5.89 -7.85
CA THR A 48 -13.31 5.07 -8.55
C THR A 48 -14.28 4.44 -7.57
N PRO A 49 -15.50 4.08 -7.96
CA PRO A 49 -16.45 3.42 -7.07
C PRO A 49 -15.90 2.12 -6.47
N ALA A 50 -16.29 1.81 -5.23
CA ALA A 50 -15.99 0.52 -4.59
C ALA A 50 -16.78 -0.62 -5.22
N LEU A 51 -18.01 -0.33 -5.69
CA LEU A 51 -18.86 -1.24 -6.44
C LEU A 51 -18.62 -1.06 -7.94
N GLU A 52 -18.40 -2.17 -8.63
CA GLU A 52 -18.25 -2.24 -10.07
C GLU A 52 -19.25 -3.23 -10.67
N ASN A 53 -19.56 -3.08 -11.94
CA ASN A 53 -20.30 -4.10 -12.68
C ASN A 53 -19.52 -5.41 -12.67
N TYR A 54 -20.21 -6.51 -12.37
CA TYR A 54 -19.59 -7.83 -12.33
C TYR A 54 -18.82 -8.18 -13.61
N ASP A 55 -19.37 -7.87 -14.79
CA ASP A 55 -18.74 -8.18 -16.07
C ASP A 55 -17.40 -7.46 -16.29
N ILE A 56 -17.22 -6.28 -15.66
CA ILE A 56 -15.95 -5.56 -15.66
C ILE A 56 -14.92 -6.31 -14.81
N LEU A 57 -15.29 -6.69 -13.59
CA LEU A 57 -14.41 -7.40 -12.66
C LEU A 57 -14.10 -8.83 -13.13
N ALA A 58 -15.08 -9.50 -13.71
CA ALA A 58 -14.98 -10.87 -14.21
C ALA A 58 -14.43 -10.98 -15.63
N SER A 59 -14.04 -9.87 -16.25
CA SER A 59 -13.50 -9.91 -17.62
C SER A 59 -12.28 -10.84 -17.67
N LYS A 60 -12.16 -11.64 -18.74
CA LYS A 60 -11.07 -12.61 -18.96
C LYS A 60 -9.67 -11.99 -18.86
N PHE A 61 -9.59 -10.68 -18.83
CA PHE A 61 -8.36 -9.91 -18.85
C PHE A 61 -7.94 -9.39 -17.48
N ALA A 62 -8.85 -9.45 -16.49
CA ALA A 62 -8.71 -8.69 -15.24
C ALA A 62 -7.83 -9.34 -14.15
N GLY A 63 -7.49 -10.61 -14.20
CA GLY A 63 -6.65 -11.16 -13.13
C GLY A 63 -6.52 -12.69 -13.09
N GLY A 64 -7.16 -13.38 -14.04
CA GLY A 64 -7.14 -14.84 -14.11
C GLY A 64 -8.24 -15.52 -13.28
N SER A 65 -8.36 -16.84 -13.43
CA SER A 65 -9.44 -17.65 -12.84
C SER A 65 -9.41 -17.70 -11.30
N GLU A 66 -8.26 -17.50 -10.67
CA GLU A 66 -8.13 -17.55 -9.20
C GLU A 66 -8.74 -16.34 -8.53
N ILE A 67 -8.54 -15.15 -9.07
CA ILE A 67 -9.12 -13.91 -8.55
C ILE A 67 -10.65 -13.94 -8.57
N LEU A 68 -11.24 -14.61 -9.58
CA LEU A 68 -12.70 -14.73 -9.67
C LEU A 68 -13.31 -15.55 -8.54
N LYS A 69 -12.54 -16.48 -7.95
CA LYS A 69 -12.98 -17.27 -6.78
C LYS A 69 -12.99 -16.43 -5.49
N GLU A 70 -12.19 -15.36 -5.45
CA GLU A 70 -12.08 -14.46 -4.30
C GLU A 70 -12.96 -13.19 -4.46
N LEU A 71 -13.80 -13.11 -5.51
CA LEU A 71 -14.61 -11.93 -5.79
C LEU A 71 -15.87 -11.90 -4.92
N TYR A 72 -16.06 -10.83 -4.14
CA TYR A 72 -17.34 -10.56 -3.49
C TYR A 72 -18.37 -10.08 -4.49
N THR A 73 -19.45 -10.83 -4.64
CA THR A 73 -20.55 -10.53 -5.57
C THR A 73 -21.83 -10.19 -4.82
N LEU A 74 -22.63 -9.30 -5.38
CA LEU A 74 -23.92 -8.88 -4.86
C LEU A 74 -24.90 -8.55 -6.00
N GLU A 75 -26.16 -8.49 -5.68
CA GLU A 75 -27.20 -8.05 -6.59
C GLU A 75 -27.91 -6.82 -6.00
N ASP A 76 -28.11 -5.78 -6.79
CA ASP A 76 -28.85 -4.62 -6.35
C ASP A 76 -30.38 -4.79 -6.48
N GLN A 77 -31.15 -3.82 -6.04
CA GLN A 77 -32.61 -3.86 -6.14
C GLN A 77 -33.12 -3.94 -7.60
N GLY A 78 -32.32 -3.46 -8.55
CA GLY A 78 -32.60 -3.51 -9.99
C GLY A 78 -32.17 -4.82 -10.64
N LYS A 79 -31.80 -5.86 -9.85
CA LYS A 79 -31.35 -7.17 -10.33
C LYS A 79 -30.03 -7.12 -11.16
N ARG A 80 -29.24 -6.06 -10.95
CA ARG A 80 -27.92 -5.94 -11.61
C ARG A 80 -26.88 -6.66 -10.79
N LYS A 81 -26.08 -7.50 -11.43
CA LYS A 81 -24.98 -8.20 -10.78
C LYS A 81 -23.78 -7.27 -10.66
N LEU A 82 -23.36 -7.04 -9.43
CA LEU A 82 -22.25 -6.17 -9.06
C LEU A 82 -21.18 -6.97 -8.30
N GLY A 83 -20.02 -6.36 -8.07
CA GLY A 83 -19.00 -6.88 -7.18
C GLY A 83 -18.26 -5.76 -6.46
N LEU A 84 -17.62 -6.10 -5.35
CA LEU A 84 -16.63 -5.24 -4.73
C LEU A 84 -15.31 -5.33 -5.51
N ARG A 85 -14.68 -4.20 -5.81
CA ARG A 85 -13.39 -4.18 -6.51
C ARG A 85 -12.34 -4.93 -5.71
N TYR A 86 -11.59 -5.80 -6.36
CA TYR A 86 -10.50 -6.58 -5.75
C TYR A 86 -9.11 -5.96 -5.95
N ASP A 87 -9.01 -4.94 -6.81
CA ASP A 87 -7.85 -4.10 -7.09
C ASP A 87 -8.30 -2.70 -7.53
N LEU A 88 -7.34 -1.81 -7.80
CA LEU A 88 -7.60 -0.48 -8.32
C LEU A 88 -7.18 -0.33 -9.80
N THR A 89 -6.64 -1.38 -10.41
CA THR A 89 -6.15 -1.39 -11.80
C THR A 89 -7.28 -1.67 -12.80
N VAL A 90 -8.18 -2.60 -12.50
CA VAL A 90 -9.35 -2.89 -13.35
C VAL A 90 -10.30 -1.70 -13.43
N PRO A 91 -10.65 -1.01 -12.32
CA PRO A 91 -11.37 0.25 -12.38
C PRO A 91 -10.67 1.35 -13.20
N LEU A 92 -9.33 1.44 -13.14
CA LEU A 92 -8.55 2.35 -13.99
C LEU A 92 -8.74 2.04 -15.48
N ALA A 93 -8.63 0.76 -15.87
CA ALA A 93 -8.84 0.33 -17.24
C ALA A 93 -10.25 0.67 -17.75
N ARG A 94 -11.29 0.53 -16.91
CA ARG A 94 -12.66 0.96 -17.22
C ARG A 94 -12.74 2.47 -17.44
N VAL A 95 -12.08 3.28 -16.59
CA VAL A 95 -12.05 4.75 -16.74
C VAL A 95 -11.47 5.11 -18.11
N PHE A 96 -10.35 4.51 -18.51
CA PHE A 96 -9.75 4.73 -19.83
C PHE A 96 -10.65 4.31 -20.98
N ALA A 97 -11.41 3.21 -20.82
CA ALA A 97 -12.35 2.77 -21.84
C ALA A 97 -13.57 3.71 -22.01
N SER A 98 -13.92 4.46 -20.96
CA SER A 98 -15.12 5.31 -20.90
C SER A 98 -14.84 6.80 -21.02
N GLN A 99 -13.58 7.25 -20.82
CA GLN A 99 -13.18 8.65 -20.81
C GLN A 99 -12.05 8.92 -21.81
N LYS A 100 -12.07 10.08 -22.45
CA LYS A 100 -10.94 10.56 -23.26
C LYS A 100 -9.96 11.29 -22.35
N LEU A 101 -8.91 10.62 -21.93
CA LEU A 101 -7.88 11.19 -21.05
C LEU A 101 -6.65 11.60 -21.87
N ALA A 102 -6.04 12.74 -21.48
CA ALA A 102 -4.78 13.16 -22.07
C ALA A 102 -3.63 12.21 -21.67
N MET A 103 -2.75 11.91 -22.64
CA MET A 103 -1.57 11.06 -22.44
C MET A 103 -0.30 11.95 -22.40
N PRO A 104 0.72 11.58 -21.61
CA PRO A 104 0.72 10.50 -20.63
C PRO A 104 -0.16 10.82 -19.43
N PHE A 105 -0.84 9.82 -18.92
CA PHE A 105 -1.71 9.95 -17.75
C PHE A 105 -1.05 9.27 -16.54
N LYS A 106 -0.76 10.07 -15.51
CA LYS A 106 -0.16 9.62 -14.24
C LYS A 106 -1.16 9.79 -13.12
N ARG A 107 -1.54 8.68 -12.46
CA ARG A 107 -2.49 8.73 -11.34
C ARG A 107 -1.96 8.02 -10.11
N TYR A 108 -2.43 8.41 -8.93
CA TYR A 108 -2.45 7.54 -7.76
C TYR A 108 -3.90 7.33 -7.28
N ALA A 109 -4.14 6.19 -6.62
CA ALA A 109 -5.40 5.92 -5.92
C ALA A 109 -5.10 5.23 -4.59
N ILE A 110 -5.75 5.68 -3.52
CA ILE A 110 -5.62 5.10 -2.17
C ILE A 110 -7.01 4.73 -1.70
N ALA A 111 -7.30 3.43 -1.66
CA ALA A 111 -8.64 2.97 -1.35
C ALA A 111 -8.67 1.50 -0.89
N SER A 112 -9.76 1.11 -0.21
CA SER A 112 -10.04 -0.28 0.15
C SER A 112 -10.36 -1.13 -1.08
N VAL A 113 -9.89 -2.36 -1.03
CA VAL A 113 -10.21 -3.45 -1.95
C VAL A 113 -10.57 -4.71 -1.17
N TRP A 114 -11.29 -5.64 -1.80
CA TRP A 114 -11.86 -6.80 -1.12
C TRP A 114 -11.53 -8.09 -1.84
N ARG A 115 -11.06 -9.11 -1.08
CA ARG A 115 -10.78 -10.45 -1.60
C ARG A 115 -11.21 -11.50 -0.59
N ASP A 116 -12.12 -12.39 -0.95
CA ASP A 116 -12.57 -13.52 -0.11
C ASP A 116 -11.55 -14.66 -0.13
N GLY A 117 -10.31 -14.34 0.15
CA GLY A 117 -9.20 -15.28 0.18
C GLY A 117 -8.82 -15.74 1.59
N PRO A 118 -7.83 -16.66 1.69
CA PRO A 118 -7.31 -17.12 2.97
C PRO A 118 -6.58 -15.99 3.70
N MET A 119 -6.87 -15.86 5.00
CA MET A 119 -6.25 -14.87 5.88
C MET A 119 -4.87 -15.32 6.35
N LYS A 120 -3.93 -14.37 6.40
CA LYS A 120 -2.59 -14.52 7.00
C LYS A 120 -2.22 -13.20 7.69
N ALA A 121 -1.15 -13.17 8.48
CA ALA A 121 -0.60 -11.92 9.02
C ALA A 121 -0.35 -10.91 7.89
N GLY A 122 -0.89 -9.71 8.01
CA GLY A 122 -0.84 -8.67 6.97
C GLY A 122 -1.74 -8.92 5.74
N ARG A 123 -2.54 -9.99 5.69
CA ARG A 123 -3.45 -10.29 4.58
C ARG A 123 -4.88 -10.47 5.08
N TYR A 124 -5.66 -9.44 4.89
CA TYR A 124 -7.08 -9.35 5.26
C TYR A 124 -7.97 -9.51 4.03
N ARG A 125 -9.28 -9.69 4.25
CA ARG A 125 -10.28 -9.71 3.18
C ARG A 125 -10.67 -8.31 2.71
N GLU A 126 -10.61 -7.34 3.61
CA GLU A 126 -10.63 -5.91 3.30
C GLU A 126 -9.27 -5.31 3.65
N PHE A 127 -8.62 -4.67 2.68
CA PHE A 127 -7.33 -4.03 2.86
C PHE A 127 -7.17 -2.82 1.94
N THR A 128 -6.26 -1.91 2.29
CA THR A 128 -6.05 -0.69 1.53
C THR A 128 -4.86 -0.84 0.59
N GLN A 129 -5.08 -0.57 -0.68
CA GLN A 129 -4.04 -0.39 -1.68
C GLN A 129 -3.74 1.09 -1.88
N CYS A 130 -2.46 1.42 -2.10
CA CYS A 130 -2.00 2.71 -2.54
C CYS A 130 -1.31 2.50 -3.89
N ASP A 131 -2.06 2.68 -4.97
CA ASP A 131 -1.62 2.39 -6.32
C ASP A 131 -1.11 3.65 -7.01
N VAL A 132 -0.05 3.48 -7.80
CA VAL A 132 0.54 4.49 -8.65
C VAL A 132 0.68 3.91 -10.05
N ASP A 133 0.09 4.55 -11.06
CA ASP A 133 0.13 4.09 -12.45
C ASP A 133 0.42 5.23 -13.42
N ALA A 134 1.25 4.92 -14.42
CA ALA A 134 1.51 5.76 -15.58
C ALA A 134 1.03 5.03 -16.84
N VAL A 135 0.20 5.71 -17.63
CA VAL A 135 -0.41 5.18 -18.84
C VAL A 135 -0.01 6.04 -20.03
N GLY A 136 0.29 5.40 -21.16
CA GLY A 136 0.66 6.07 -22.42
C GLY A 136 2.17 6.26 -22.61
N VAL A 137 3.02 5.64 -21.80
CA VAL A 137 4.49 5.70 -21.92
C VAL A 137 5.05 4.31 -22.18
N SER A 138 5.66 4.12 -23.34
CA SER A 138 6.28 2.85 -23.75
C SER A 138 7.74 2.69 -23.25
N SER A 139 8.41 3.79 -22.93
CA SER A 139 9.81 3.77 -22.49
C SER A 139 9.98 3.12 -21.12
N VAL A 140 10.97 2.27 -20.98
CA VAL A 140 11.40 1.62 -19.73
C VAL A 140 11.82 2.63 -18.63
N ARG A 141 12.14 3.87 -19.02
CA ARG A 141 12.42 4.96 -18.07
C ARG A 141 11.24 5.25 -17.16
N GLN A 142 10.01 4.90 -17.57
CA GLN A 142 8.83 5.06 -16.72
C GLN A 142 8.83 4.05 -15.56
N GLU A 143 9.31 2.82 -15.77
CA GLU A 143 9.53 1.84 -14.70
C GLU A 143 10.61 2.33 -13.73
N ALA A 144 11.69 2.91 -14.26
CA ALA A 144 12.74 3.47 -13.43
C ALA A 144 12.26 4.68 -12.60
N GLU A 145 11.39 5.54 -13.15
CA GLU A 145 10.76 6.63 -12.40
C GLU A 145 9.86 6.10 -11.27
N ILE A 146 9.03 5.08 -11.55
CA ILE A 146 8.20 4.43 -10.53
C ILE A 146 9.08 3.79 -9.45
N MET A 147 10.22 3.24 -9.81
CA MET A 147 11.15 2.65 -8.84
C MET A 147 11.83 3.73 -7.99
N ALA A 148 12.20 4.87 -8.56
CA ALA A 148 12.73 6.03 -7.82
C ALA A 148 11.67 6.60 -6.86
N LEU A 149 10.41 6.68 -7.31
CA LEU A 149 9.26 7.01 -6.46
C LEU A 149 9.11 6.00 -5.32
N THR A 150 9.24 4.70 -5.60
CA THR A 150 9.12 3.63 -4.61
C THR A 150 10.19 3.74 -3.52
N TYR A 151 11.44 4.01 -3.92
CA TYR A 151 12.53 4.31 -2.98
C TYR A 151 12.19 5.51 -2.09
N ALA A 152 11.75 6.62 -2.69
CA ALA A 152 11.38 7.82 -1.95
C ALA A 152 10.19 7.60 -1.01
N ALA A 153 9.20 6.80 -1.42
CA ALA A 153 8.02 6.46 -0.62
C ALA A 153 8.37 5.64 0.62
N PHE A 154 9.18 4.59 0.49
CA PHE A 154 9.62 3.80 1.64
C PHE A 154 10.55 4.58 2.56
N LYS A 155 11.43 5.42 2.01
CA LYS A 155 12.24 6.34 2.81
C LYS A 155 11.39 7.33 3.60
N ALA A 156 10.33 7.87 3.01
CA ALA A 156 9.37 8.74 3.71
C ALA A 156 8.59 8.00 4.80
N ALA A 157 8.28 6.71 4.59
CA ALA A 157 7.69 5.85 5.62
C ALA A 157 8.68 5.43 6.72
N GLY A 158 9.98 5.62 6.52
CA GLY A 158 11.03 5.23 7.47
C GLY A 158 11.34 3.73 7.46
N LEU A 159 11.19 3.09 6.29
CA LEU A 159 11.49 1.67 6.08
C LEU A 159 12.66 1.50 5.11
N ASP A 160 13.55 0.56 5.43
CA ASP A 160 14.60 0.10 4.53
C ASP A 160 14.16 -1.19 3.84
N VAL A 161 14.07 -1.11 2.52
CA VAL A 161 13.54 -2.19 1.68
C VAL A 161 14.50 -2.48 0.52
N PHE A 162 14.34 -3.66 -0.06
CA PHE A 162 14.90 -3.97 -1.38
C PHE A 162 13.77 -4.42 -2.31
N VAL A 163 13.98 -4.29 -3.61
CA VAL A 163 13.00 -4.63 -4.63
C VAL A 163 13.57 -5.68 -5.55
N LYS A 164 12.93 -6.84 -5.64
CA LYS A 164 13.21 -7.85 -6.66
C LYS A 164 12.66 -7.36 -7.99
N VAL A 165 13.44 -7.52 -9.05
CA VAL A 165 13.11 -7.08 -10.40
C VAL A 165 13.36 -8.18 -11.40
N ASN A 166 12.45 -8.37 -12.35
CA ASN A 166 12.62 -9.26 -13.50
C ASN A 166 11.90 -8.68 -14.72
N ASN A 167 11.96 -9.38 -15.83
CA ASN A 167 11.27 -9.02 -17.06
C ASN A 167 10.53 -10.23 -17.66
N ARG A 168 9.24 -10.08 -17.97
CA ARG A 168 8.42 -11.15 -18.53
C ARG A 168 8.96 -11.70 -19.86
N LYS A 169 9.50 -10.83 -20.72
CA LYS A 169 10.11 -11.21 -21.99
C LYS A 169 11.36 -12.07 -21.77
N LEU A 170 12.15 -11.71 -20.75
CA LEU A 170 13.32 -12.52 -20.36
C LEU A 170 12.86 -13.90 -19.86
N LEU A 171 11.87 -13.97 -18.99
CA LEU A 171 11.30 -15.26 -18.53
C LEU A 171 10.86 -16.14 -19.70
N ASN A 172 10.12 -15.56 -20.64
CA ASN A 172 9.69 -16.28 -21.83
C ASN A 172 10.89 -16.75 -22.66
N GLY A 173 11.91 -15.90 -22.82
CA GLY A 173 13.14 -16.22 -23.55
C GLY A 173 13.98 -17.34 -22.91
N LEU A 174 14.04 -17.40 -21.56
CA LEU A 174 14.68 -18.50 -20.83
C LEU A 174 13.95 -19.81 -21.01
N LEU A 175 12.61 -19.79 -20.96
CA LEU A 175 11.81 -20.99 -21.21
C LEU A 175 11.84 -21.44 -22.68
N ASP A 176 11.96 -20.49 -23.61
CA ASP A 176 12.18 -20.78 -25.02
C ASP A 176 13.53 -21.46 -25.25
N PHE A 177 14.58 -20.94 -24.65
CA PHE A 177 15.94 -21.53 -24.67
C PHE A 177 15.93 -22.98 -24.16
N LEU A 178 15.14 -23.30 -23.16
CA LEU A 178 14.94 -24.67 -22.66
C LEU A 178 14.01 -25.52 -23.54
N GLY A 179 13.47 -24.99 -24.64
CA GLY A 179 12.53 -25.71 -25.51
C GLY A 179 11.13 -25.92 -24.92
N ILE A 180 10.75 -25.18 -23.88
CA ILE A 180 9.42 -25.31 -23.26
C ILE A 180 8.35 -24.68 -24.16
N PRO A 181 7.31 -25.43 -24.56
CA PRO A 181 6.26 -24.93 -25.45
C PRO A 181 5.53 -23.72 -24.88
N GLU A 182 5.19 -22.74 -25.71
CA GLU A 182 4.55 -21.48 -25.32
C GLU A 182 3.32 -21.69 -24.44
N ALA A 183 2.45 -22.66 -24.79
CA ALA A 183 1.24 -22.98 -24.03
C ALA A 183 1.51 -23.44 -22.58
N LYS A 184 2.73 -23.89 -22.28
CA LYS A 184 3.15 -24.37 -20.96
C LYS A 184 3.94 -23.31 -20.15
N ARG A 185 4.42 -22.23 -20.78
CA ARG A 185 5.29 -21.23 -20.14
C ARG A 185 4.62 -20.55 -18.95
N VAL A 186 3.37 -20.11 -19.10
CA VAL A 186 2.65 -19.43 -18.00
C VAL A 186 2.50 -20.33 -16.77
N PRO A 187 1.99 -21.57 -16.86
CA PRO A 187 1.97 -22.49 -15.71
C PRO A 187 3.36 -22.72 -15.10
N VAL A 188 4.39 -22.96 -15.91
CA VAL A 188 5.77 -23.19 -15.44
C VAL A 188 6.29 -21.98 -14.66
N ILE A 189 6.10 -20.77 -15.16
CA ILE A 189 6.50 -19.53 -14.51
C ILE A 189 5.83 -19.37 -13.13
N ILE A 190 4.55 -19.72 -13.02
CA ILE A 190 3.80 -19.65 -11.74
C ILE A 190 4.41 -20.61 -10.71
N GLU A 191 4.86 -21.77 -11.11
CA GLU A 191 5.48 -22.72 -10.20
C GLU A 191 6.90 -22.29 -9.81
N LEU A 192 7.69 -21.77 -10.76
CA LEU A 192 9.03 -21.22 -10.48
C LEU A 192 8.99 -20.04 -9.47
N ASP A 193 7.94 -19.21 -9.49
CA ASP A 193 7.74 -18.12 -8.50
C ASP A 193 7.58 -18.63 -7.05
N LYS A 194 7.32 -19.93 -6.89
CA LYS A 194 7.20 -20.56 -5.57
C LYS A 194 8.55 -21.08 -5.02
N LEU A 195 9.65 -20.94 -5.76
CA LEU A 195 10.96 -21.53 -5.42
C LEU A 195 11.39 -21.17 -3.99
N GLU A 196 11.28 -19.94 -3.58
CA GLU A 196 11.61 -19.52 -2.22
C GLU A 196 10.59 -19.96 -1.15
N LYS A 197 9.35 -20.28 -1.56
CA LYS A 197 8.25 -20.62 -0.64
C LYS A 197 8.18 -22.10 -0.30
N ILE A 198 8.38 -22.97 -1.29
CA ILE A 198 8.22 -24.44 -1.16
C ILE A 198 9.52 -25.20 -1.43
N GLY A 199 10.61 -24.49 -1.77
CA GLY A 199 11.93 -25.07 -2.06
C GLY A 199 12.00 -25.83 -3.39
N ALA A 200 13.22 -26.22 -3.78
CA ALA A 200 13.49 -26.85 -5.07
C ALA A 200 12.71 -28.17 -5.29
N GLN A 201 12.64 -29.03 -4.27
CA GLN A 201 11.91 -30.31 -4.39
C GLN A 201 10.40 -30.11 -4.55
N GLY A 202 9.82 -29.12 -3.84
CA GLY A 202 8.41 -28.79 -3.98
C GLY A 202 8.09 -28.27 -5.38
N VAL A 203 8.93 -27.37 -5.90
CA VAL A 203 8.76 -26.82 -7.27
C VAL A 203 8.94 -27.90 -8.33
N LEU A 204 9.94 -28.81 -8.19
CA LEU A 204 10.16 -29.89 -9.14
C LEU A 204 8.90 -30.75 -9.31
N LYS A 205 8.28 -31.14 -8.21
CA LYS A 205 7.06 -31.96 -8.23
C LYS A 205 5.90 -31.26 -8.97
N GLU A 206 5.73 -29.97 -8.76
CA GLU A 206 4.68 -29.18 -9.43
C GLU A 206 5.00 -29.01 -10.93
N LEU A 207 6.27 -28.80 -11.29
CA LEU A 207 6.70 -28.70 -12.69
C LEU A 207 6.50 -30.03 -13.45
N GLU A 208 6.82 -31.18 -12.85
CA GLU A 208 6.62 -32.51 -13.45
C GLU A 208 5.14 -32.81 -13.73
N ALA A 209 4.21 -32.14 -13.05
CA ALA A 209 2.78 -32.24 -13.36
C ALA A 209 2.36 -31.42 -14.61
N ILE A 210 3.22 -30.49 -15.08
CA ILE A 210 2.93 -29.56 -16.17
C ILE A 210 3.71 -29.91 -17.44
N ILE A 211 5.00 -30.28 -17.29
CA ILE A 211 5.94 -30.56 -18.36
C ILE A 211 6.68 -31.90 -18.10
N GLU A 212 7.35 -32.43 -19.12
CA GLU A 212 8.12 -33.66 -18.97
C GLU A 212 9.24 -33.53 -17.94
N PRO A 213 9.55 -34.61 -17.17
CA PRO A 213 10.52 -34.57 -16.08
C PRO A 213 11.91 -34.03 -16.46
N GLY A 214 12.38 -34.29 -17.69
CA GLY A 214 13.65 -33.76 -18.18
C GLY A 214 13.66 -32.22 -18.22
N TYR A 215 12.66 -31.64 -18.87
CA TYR A 215 12.50 -30.17 -18.91
C TYR A 215 12.25 -29.54 -17.54
N ALA A 216 11.50 -30.24 -16.66
CA ALA A 216 11.26 -29.77 -15.29
C ALA A 216 12.56 -29.62 -14.50
N LYS A 217 13.44 -30.61 -14.60
CA LYS A 217 14.74 -30.61 -13.95
C LYS A 217 15.66 -29.52 -14.51
N GLU A 218 15.80 -29.43 -15.83
CA GLU A 218 16.60 -28.40 -16.48
C GLU A 218 16.13 -26.99 -16.13
N ALA A 219 14.81 -26.76 -16.13
CA ALA A 219 14.26 -25.46 -15.73
C ALA A 219 14.59 -25.13 -14.29
N LEU A 220 14.40 -26.08 -13.36
CA LEU A 220 14.70 -25.87 -11.94
C LEU A 220 16.19 -25.59 -11.72
N GLU A 221 17.07 -26.35 -12.36
CA GLU A 221 18.54 -26.17 -12.28
C GLU A 221 18.93 -24.78 -12.77
N LEU A 222 18.49 -24.39 -13.98
CA LEU A 222 18.80 -23.08 -14.55
C LEU A 222 18.34 -21.94 -13.65
N PHE A 223 17.09 -21.96 -13.22
CA PHE A 223 16.55 -20.87 -12.37
C PHE A 223 17.21 -20.84 -10.98
N THR A 224 17.60 -22.00 -10.43
CA THR A 224 18.32 -22.06 -9.16
C THR A 224 19.74 -21.47 -9.30
N GLU A 225 20.46 -21.79 -10.36
CA GLU A 225 21.79 -21.21 -10.65
C GLU A 225 21.69 -19.69 -10.84
N LEU A 226 20.74 -19.23 -11.64
CA LEU A 226 20.52 -17.80 -11.88
C LEU A 226 20.13 -17.04 -10.59
N GLU A 227 19.36 -17.66 -9.67
CA GLU A 227 19.05 -17.06 -8.36
C GLU A 227 20.26 -16.97 -7.44
N ILE A 228 21.23 -17.89 -7.55
CA ILE A 228 22.48 -17.82 -6.80
C ILE A 228 23.35 -16.70 -7.33
N GLU A 229 23.56 -16.67 -8.65
CA GLU A 229 24.41 -15.70 -9.33
C GLU A 229 23.82 -14.28 -9.29
N LYS A 230 22.50 -14.14 -9.41
CA LYS A 230 21.77 -12.86 -9.48
C LYS A 230 22.40 -11.84 -10.44
N SER A 231 23.02 -12.35 -11.49
CA SER A 231 23.80 -11.56 -12.44
C SER A 231 23.13 -11.50 -13.80
N LEU A 232 22.77 -10.30 -14.22
CA LEU A 232 22.24 -10.07 -15.56
C LEU A 232 23.28 -10.40 -16.66
N ARG A 233 24.58 -10.34 -16.34
CA ARG A 233 25.66 -10.68 -17.29
C ARG A 233 25.65 -12.16 -17.68
N VAL A 234 25.29 -13.06 -16.76
CA VAL A 234 25.17 -14.50 -17.05
C VAL A 234 24.11 -14.71 -18.10
N VAL A 235 22.95 -14.11 -17.89
CA VAL A 235 21.81 -14.22 -18.81
C VAL A 235 22.08 -13.56 -20.16
N GLU A 236 22.83 -12.45 -20.18
CA GLU A 236 23.27 -11.76 -21.41
C GLU A 236 24.17 -12.65 -22.29
N GLY A 237 24.98 -13.51 -21.66
CA GLY A 237 25.85 -14.48 -22.37
C GLY A 237 25.11 -15.68 -22.96
N MET A 238 23.82 -15.88 -22.65
CA MET A 238 23.03 -17.00 -23.14
C MET A 238 22.54 -16.76 -24.57
N ALA A 239 22.39 -17.84 -25.34
CA ALA A 239 21.87 -17.80 -26.73
C ALA A 239 20.34 -17.66 -26.77
N LEU A 240 19.81 -16.58 -26.18
CA LEU A 240 18.38 -16.31 -26.13
C LEU A 240 17.82 -15.91 -27.50
N GLY A 241 16.54 -16.23 -27.74
CA GLY A 241 15.78 -15.69 -28.86
C GLY A 241 15.52 -14.18 -28.74
N GLU A 242 14.93 -13.56 -29.75
CA GLU A 242 14.74 -12.10 -29.83
C GLU A 242 13.95 -11.52 -28.65
N GLU A 243 12.90 -12.21 -28.19
CA GLU A 243 12.11 -11.77 -27.03
C GLU A 243 12.96 -11.73 -25.74
N GLY A 244 13.78 -12.77 -25.51
CA GLY A 244 14.69 -12.82 -24.36
C GLY A 244 15.76 -11.74 -24.41
N LYS A 245 16.37 -11.50 -25.57
CA LYS A 245 17.34 -10.41 -25.78
C LYS A 245 16.73 -9.05 -25.52
N GLN A 246 15.47 -8.82 -25.97
CA GLN A 246 14.75 -7.60 -25.69
C GLN A 246 14.55 -7.43 -24.18
N GLY A 247 14.17 -8.48 -23.45
CA GLY A 247 14.02 -8.46 -21.98
C GLY A 247 15.32 -8.07 -21.28
N VAL A 248 16.47 -8.61 -21.74
CA VAL A 248 17.80 -8.23 -21.22
C VAL A 248 18.09 -6.75 -21.49
N SER A 249 17.85 -6.29 -22.71
CA SER A 249 18.07 -4.88 -23.10
C SER A 249 17.24 -3.92 -22.28
N GLU A 250 15.97 -4.25 -22.04
CA GLU A 250 15.07 -3.47 -21.19
C GLU A 250 15.55 -3.40 -19.74
N LEU A 251 16.03 -4.50 -19.17
CA LEU A 251 16.61 -4.51 -17.83
C LEU A 251 17.90 -3.65 -17.75
N LYS A 252 18.75 -3.68 -18.76
CA LYS A 252 19.97 -2.83 -18.82
C LYS A 252 19.60 -1.35 -18.86
N GLU A 253 18.62 -0.96 -19.71
CA GLU A 253 18.12 0.42 -19.76
C GLU A 253 17.48 0.84 -18.43
N PHE A 254 16.74 -0.05 -17.79
CA PHE A 254 16.14 0.16 -16.49
C PHE A 254 17.19 0.46 -15.42
N TYR A 255 18.23 -0.38 -15.26
CA TYR A 255 19.27 -0.17 -14.25
C TYR A 255 20.09 1.09 -14.51
N SER A 256 20.44 1.37 -15.77
CA SER A 256 21.12 2.62 -16.13
C SER A 256 20.26 3.85 -15.80
N SER A 257 18.94 3.75 -16.00
CA SER A 257 18.01 4.83 -15.66
C SER A 257 17.86 5.00 -14.14
N LEU A 258 17.90 3.91 -13.35
CA LEU A 258 17.89 4.00 -11.88
C LEU A 258 19.10 4.74 -11.34
N GLU A 259 20.30 4.46 -11.88
CA GLU A 259 21.51 5.19 -11.54
C GLU A 259 21.35 6.70 -11.82
N ALA A 260 20.82 7.05 -13.00
CA ALA A 260 20.55 8.44 -13.37
C ALA A 260 19.51 9.12 -12.46
N PHE A 261 18.54 8.37 -11.92
CA PHE A 261 17.59 8.86 -10.92
C PHE A 261 18.18 8.94 -9.50
N GLY A 262 19.42 8.51 -9.29
CA GLY A 262 20.09 8.51 -7.98
C GLY A 262 19.51 7.48 -7.00
N VAL A 263 18.94 6.40 -7.50
CA VAL A 263 18.49 5.27 -6.67
C VAL A 263 19.75 4.49 -6.24
N PRO A 264 19.93 4.22 -4.93
CA PRO A 264 21.12 3.54 -4.44
C PRO A 264 21.27 2.12 -5.00
N ASP A 265 22.52 1.70 -5.22
CA ASP A 265 22.83 0.32 -5.55
C ASP A 265 22.26 -0.65 -4.50
N GLY A 266 21.80 -1.81 -4.97
CA GLY A 266 21.22 -2.84 -4.12
C GLY A 266 19.77 -2.54 -3.65
N PHE A 267 19.18 -1.40 -4.03
CA PHE A 267 17.76 -1.19 -3.83
C PHE A 267 16.91 -2.06 -4.77
N ALA A 268 17.23 -2.09 -6.04
CA ALA A 268 16.62 -2.97 -7.04
C ALA A 268 17.58 -4.11 -7.38
N VAL A 269 17.14 -5.36 -7.18
CA VAL A 269 17.96 -6.58 -7.34
C VAL A 269 17.34 -7.45 -8.42
N PHE A 270 18.13 -7.90 -9.36
CA PHE A 270 17.67 -8.87 -10.34
C PHE A 270 17.31 -10.20 -9.63
N SER A 271 16.14 -10.74 -9.91
CA SER A 271 15.65 -12.01 -9.39
C SER A 271 14.99 -12.80 -10.53
N PRO A 272 15.72 -13.73 -11.13
CA PRO A 272 15.28 -14.50 -12.30
C PRO A 272 14.00 -15.30 -12.08
N SER A 273 13.73 -15.76 -10.88
CA SER A 273 12.51 -16.51 -10.54
C SER A 273 11.29 -15.62 -10.27
N LEU A 274 11.46 -14.31 -10.10
CA LEU A 274 10.34 -13.42 -9.87
C LEU A 274 9.42 -13.39 -11.09
N ALA A 275 8.19 -13.84 -10.93
CA ALA A 275 7.25 -13.93 -12.04
C ALA A 275 5.94 -13.21 -11.85
N ARG A 276 5.50 -12.98 -10.63
CA ARG A 276 4.18 -12.42 -10.26
C ARG A 276 3.01 -13.26 -10.77
N GLY A 277 2.07 -13.59 -9.89
CA GLY A 277 0.92 -14.46 -10.16
C GLY A 277 -0.19 -13.87 -11.07
N LEU A 278 0.00 -12.66 -11.63
CA LEU A 278 -0.99 -12.01 -12.49
C LEU A 278 -0.57 -12.10 -13.98
N ASN A 279 -1.42 -12.71 -14.80
CA ASN A 279 -1.12 -13.02 -16.20
C ASN A 279 -1.13 -11.81 -17.15
N TYR A 280 -1.37 -10.60 -16.66
CA TYR A 280 -1.46 -9.41 -17.50
C TYR A 280 -0.12 -8.66 -17.66
N TYR A 281 0.93 -9.01 -16.93
CA TYR A 281 2.23 -8.35 -17.07
C TYR A 281 2.92 -8.70 -18.41
N THR A 282 3.47 -7.65 -19.06
CA THR A 282 4.03 -7.74 -20.43
C THR A 282 5.51 -7.35 -20.53
N GLY A 283 6.11 -6.84 -19.46
CA GLY A 283 7.48 -6.35 -19.40
C GLY A 283 8.10 -6.49 -18.02
N ILE A 284 8.75 -5.44 -17.52
CA ILE A 284 9.38 -5.43 -16.20
C ILE A 284 8.34 -5.62 -15.10
N VAL A 285 8.67 -6.47 -14.14
CA VAL A 285 7.91 -6.75 -12.91
C VAL A 285 8.78 -6.51 -11.69
N PHE A 286 8.17 -6.09 -10.59
CA PHE A 286 8.89 -5.78 -9.36
C PHE A 286 8.08 -6.10 -8.11
N GLU A 287 8.78 -6.45 -7.04
CA GLU A 287 8.19 -6.78 -5.74
C GLU A 287 9.12 -6.33 -4.60
N ALA A 288 8.62 -5.48 -3.72
CA ALA A 288 9.38 -4.88 -2.63
C ALA A 288 9.24 -5.68 -1.33
N PHE A 289 10.36 -5.92 -0.68
CA PHE A 289 10.45 -6.64 0.59
C PHE A 289 11.23 -5.83 1.61
N LEU A 290 10.90 -6.04 2.89
CA LEU A 290 11.69 -5.50 3.97
C LEU A 290 13.07 -6.16 3.99
N LYS A 291 14.15 -5.40 4.23
CA LYS A 291 15.48 -6.00 4.42
C LYS A 291 15.51 -6.81 5.71
N GLU A 292 16.23 -7.94 5.71
CA GLU A 292 16.36 -8.81 6.89
C GLU A 292 16.99 -8.09 8.08
N SER A 293 17.91 -7.15 7.82
CA SER A 293 18.49 -6.27 8.84
C SER A 293 17.46 -5.49 9.65
N GLU A 294 16.25 -5.38 9.14
CA GLU A 294 15.14 -4.69 9.76
C GLU A 294 14.41 -5.51 10.84
N GLY A 295 14.64 -6.83 10.93
CA GLY A 295 14.25 -7.67 12.07
C GLY A 295 12.74 -7.84 12.27
N SER A 296 11.93 -7.80 11.20
CA SER A 296 10.49 -8.09 11.28
C SER A 296 10.19 -9.57 10.99
N GLY A 297 9.19 -10.13 11.65
CA GLY A 297 8.63 -11.45 11.33
C GLY A 297 7.80 -11.46 10.03
N ILE A 298 7.47 -10.30 9.47
CA ILE A 298 6.64 -10.17 8.27
C ILE A 298 7.49 -10.37 7.01
N LYS A 299 7.27 -11.49 6.33
CA LYS A 299 7.94 -11.85 5.07
C LYS A 299 7.12 -11.54 3.82
N SER A 300 5.92 -10.99 3.98
CA SER A 300 5.06 -10.60 2.86
C SER A 300 5.63 -9.39 2.12
N SER A 301 5.40 -9.32 0.80
CA SER A 301 5.77 -8.14 0.01
C SER A 301 4.99 -6.90 0.48
N LEU A 302 5.69 -5.77 0.51
CA LEU A 302 5.16 -4.47 0.95
C LEU A 302 4.56 -3.69 -0.22
N ALA A 303 5.11 -3.87 -1.41
CA ALA A 303 4.60 -3.29 -2.65
C ALA A 303 4.94 -4.20 -3.82
N ALA A 304 4.15 -4.13 -4.88
CA ALA A 304 4.38 -4.94 -6.05
C ALA A 304 3.71 -4.37 -7.30
N GLY A 305 4.31 -4.60 -8.48
CA GLY A 305 3.82 -4.04 -9.71
C GLY A 305 4.55 -4.52 -10.96
N GLY A 306 4.40 -3.77 -12.05
CA GLY A 306 5.06 -4.04 -13.33
C GLY A 306 4.33 -3.40 -14.51
N ARG A 307 4.83 -3.66 -15.72
CA ARG A 307 4.24 -3.23 -17.00
C ARG A 307 3.09 -4.14 -17.42
N TYR A 308 1.98 -3.54 -17.88
CA TYR A 308 0.75 -4.26 -18.27
C TYR A 308 0.06 -3.64 -19.49
N ASP A 309 0.77 -3.59 -20.61
CA ASP A 309 0.38 -2.88 -21.84
C ASP A 309 -0.91 -3.42 -22.49
N ASP A 310 -1.25 -4.67 -22.24
CA ASP A 310 -2.40 -5.33 -22.85
C ASP A 310 -3.73 -5.10 -22.10
N LEU A 311 -3.67 -4.73 -20.82
CA LEU A 311 -4.86 -4.69 -19.96
C LEU A 311 -5.83 -3.56 -20.35
N ILE A 312 -5.33 -2.34 -20.47
CA ILE A 312 -6.16 -1.16 -20.73
C ILE A 312 -6.80 -1.24 -22.13
N GLY A 313 -6.02 -1.63 -23.15
CA GLY A 313 -6.49 -1.75 -24.51
C GLY A 313 -7.60 -2.80 -24.70
N LYS A 314 -7.60 -3.85 -23.88
CA LYS A 314 -8.64 -4.90 -23.91
C LYS A 314 -10.02 -4.42 -23.46
N PHE A 315 -10.08 -3.39 -22.63
CA PHE A 315 -11.33 -2.73 -22.26
C PHE A 315 -11.77 -1.66 -23.28
N SER A 316 -10.84 -1.18 -24.12
CA SER A 316 -11.17 -0.21 -25.15
C SER A 316 -11.73 -0.90 -26.41
N ARG A 317 -12.66 -0.23 -27.11
CA ARG A 317 -13.19 -0.74 -28.39
C ARG A 317 -12.12 -0.80 -29.49
N ALA A 318 -11.05 -0.04 -29.35
CA ALA A 318 -9.98 0.08 -30.35
C ALA A 318 -9.05 -1.13 -30.41
N LYS A 319 -9.03 -1.99 -29.38
CA LYS A 319 -8.13 -3.15 -29.25
C LYS A 319 -6.63 -2.83 -29.41
N GLU A 320 -6.27 -1.56 -29.27
CA GLU A 320 -4.88 -1.11 -29.33
C GLU A 320 -4.15 -1.39 -28.03
N LYS A 321 -2.87 -1.74 -28.11
CA LYS A 321 -2.01 -1.80 -26.91
C LYS A 321 -1.81 -0.38 -26.37
N ILE A 322 -2.12 -0.20 -25.11
CA ILE A 322 -1.92 1.06 -24.40
C ILE A 322 -0.85 0.83 -23.34
N PRO A 323 0.38 1.35 -23.53
CA PRO A 323 1.45 1.15 -22.59
C PRO A 323 1.04 1.61 -21.20
N ALA A 324 1.25 0.75 -20.19
CA ALA A 324 0.93 1.07 -18.81
C ALA A 324 1.87 0.34 -17.86
N VAL A 325 2.29 1.04 -16.81
CA VAL A 325 3.10 0.49 -15.73
C VAL A 325 2.65 1.07 -14.39
N GLY A 326 2.64 0.25 -13.35
CA GLY A 326 2.23 0.71 -12.03
C GLY A 326 2.77 -0.13 -10.89
N ILE A 327 2.65 0.41 -9.67
CA ILE A 327 2.97 -0.28 -8.43
C ILE A 327 1.86 -0.06 -7.41
N SER A 328 1.57 -1.09 -6.63
CA SER A 328 0.62 -1.06 -5.51
C SER A 328 1.34 -1.26 -4.19
N PHE A 329 1.20 -0.32 -3.27
CA PHE A 329 1.69 -0.44 -1.89
C PHE A 329 0.57 -0.98 -1.00
N GLY A 330 0.87 -2.01 -0.21
CA GLY A 330 -0.05 -2.58 0.76
C GLY A 330 -0.03 -1.78 2.07
N LEU A 331 -0.98 -0.86 2.26
CA LEU A 331 -0.99 0.02 3.44
C LEU A 331 -1.04 -0.78 4.75
N ASP A 332 -1.81 -1.86 4.78
CA ASP A 332 -2.01 -2.68 5.97
C ASP A 332 -0.72 -3.38 6.40
N VAL A 333 -0.06 -4.07 5.47
CA VAL A 333 1.21 -4.76 5.77
C VAL A 333 2.31 -3.78 6.13
N ILE A 334 2.38 -2.62 5.48
CA ILE A 334 3.35 -1.55 5.82
C ILE A 334 3.09 -1.02 7.23
N ALA A 335 1.82 -0.77 7.58
CA ALA A 335 1.46 -0.29 8.92
C ALA A 335 1.79 -1.31 10.01
N GLU A 336 1.63 -2.61 9.75
CA GLU A 336 2.01 -3.68 10.69
C GLU A 336 3.53 -3.74 10.89
N VAL A 337 4.31 -3.68 9.81
CA VAL A 337 5.78 -3.60 9.90
C VAL A 337 6.23 -2.39 10.70
N LEU A 338 5.63 -1.21 10.47
CA LEU A 338 5.95 0.01 11.21
C LEU A 338 5.67 -0.15 12.70
N LYS A 339 4.56 -0.79 13.09
CA LYS A 339 4.20 -1.07 14.49
C LYS A 339 5.19 -2.04 15.13
N GLU A 340 5.47 -3.18 14.48
CA GLU A 340 6.39 -4.21 14.97
C GLU A 340 7.78 -3.61 15.24
N LYS A 341 8.26 -2.79 14.34
CA LYS A 341 9.56 -2.11 14.44
C LYS A 341 9.59 -0.93 15.40
N ASN A 342 8.47 -0.50 15.94
CA ASN A 342 8.36 0.74 16.68
C ASN A 342 9.04 1.92 15.93
N ALA A 343 8.77 2.01 14.64
CA ALA A 343 9.40 2.94 13.72
C ALA A 343 9.18 4.41 14.12
N LYS A 344 9.99 5.33 13.57
CA LYS A 344 9.88 6.76 13.87
C LYS A 344 8.46 7.29 13.68
N LEU A 345 7.78 6.87 12.60
CA LEU A 345 6.42 7.28 12.32
C LEU A 345 5.45 6.86 13.44
N VAL A 346 5.64 5.67 14.03
CA VAL A 346 4.86 5.18 15.19
C VAL A 346 5.18 5.99 16.43
N LYS A 347 6.46 6.22 16.74
CA LYS A 347 6.90 7.01 17.90
C LYS A 347 6.40 8.45 17.85
N THR A 348 6.24 9.02 16.67
CA THR A 348 5.72 10.39 16.49
C THR A 348 4.21 10.42 16.25
N SER A 349 3.56 9.26 16.12
CA SER A 349 2.11 9.19 15.95
C SER A 349 1.43 9.59 17.27
N LYS A 350 0.37 10.38 17.12
CA LYS A 350 -0.41 10.85 18.26
C LYS A 350 -1.47 9.80 18.61
N LYS A 351 -1.78 9.66 19.91
CA LYS A 351 -2.92 8.84 20.34
C LYS A 351 -4.26 9.51 20.05
N THR A 352 -4.25 10.82 19.94
CA THR A 352 -5.44 11.66 19.70
C THR A 352 -5.08 12.87 18.84
N VAL A 353 -6.06 13.41 18.13
CA VAL A 353 -5.95 14.72 17.46
C VAL A 353 -6.00 15.88 18.44
N VAL A 354 -6.54 15.66 19.64
CA VAL A 354 -6.71 16.68 20.66
C VAL A 354 -5.36 17.08 21.24
N ARG A 355 -5.05 18.37 21.16
CA ARG A 355 -3.83 18.94 21.71
C ARG A 355 -4.04 19.53 23.11
N VAL A 356 -5.25 20.01 23.39
CA VAL A 356 -5.60 20.69 24.65
C VAL A 356 -6.92 20.18 25.19
N LEU A 357 -6.95 19.82 26.48
CA LEU A 357 -8.20 19.68 27.23
C LEU A 357 -8.46 20.98 27.99
N VAL A 358 -9.57 21.63 27.73
CA VAL A 358 -9.99 22.83 28.45
C VAL A 358 -10.91 22.41 29.59
N VAL A 359 -10.53 22.74 30.83
CA VAL A 359 -11.27 22.37 32.03
C VAL A 359 -11.86 23.62 32.64
N PRO A 360 -13.19 23.78 32.64
CA PRO A 360 -13.86 24.89 33.33
C PRO A 360 -13.76 24.69 34.84
N PHE A 361 -13.29 25.69 35.53
CA PHE A 361 -13.30 25.73 36.99
C PHE A 361 -14.42 26.66 37.46
N GLN A 362 -15.64 26.14 37.52
CA GLN A 362 -16.89 26.84 37.82
C GLN A 362 -17.23 28.00 36.83
N ASN A 363 -16.52 28.12 35.72
CA ASN A 363 -16.75 29.17 34.72
C ASN A 363 -16.75 28.62 33.31
N TYR A 364 -17.91 28.06 32.92
CA TYR A 364 -18.07 27.51 31.58
C TYR A 364 -18.02 28.58 30.49
N ALA A 365 -18.59 29.75 30.72
CA ALA A 365 -18.62 30.83 29.72
C ALA A 365 -17.20 31.21 29.26
N TYR A 366 -16.29 31.35 30.18
CA TYR A 366 -14.89 31.67 29.87
C TYR A 366 -14.17 30.49 29.21
N ALA A 367 -14.34 29.28 29.72
CA ALA A 367 -13.74 28.07 29.11
C ALA A 367 -14.20 27.87 27.65
N LEU A 368 -15.46 28.09 27.35
CA LEU A 368 -15.99 28.02 25.99
C LEU A 368 -15.39 29.09 25.08
N LYS A 369 -15.26 30.33 25.54
CA LYS A 369 -14.57 31.39 24.80
C LYS A 369 -13.12 31.01 24.51
N VAL A 370 -12.35 30.59 25.51
CA VAL A 370 -10.97 30.12 25.37
C VAL A 370 -10.89 28.99 24.34
N SER A 371 -11.81 28.02 24.40
CA SER A 371 -11.82 26.91 23.46
C SER A 371 -12.03 27.38 22.01
N GLN A 372 -12.88 28.37 21.79
CA GLN A 372 -13.09 28.91 20.44
C GLN A 372 -11.87 29.72 19.93
N GLU A 373 -11.22 30.44 20.82
CA GLU A 373 -9.98 31.15 20.45
C GLU A 373 -8.84 30.19 20.10
N LEU A 374 -8.70 29.06 20.84
CA LEU A 374 -7.78 27.97 20.51
C LEU A 374 -8.07 27.41 19.10
N ARG A 375 -9.33 27.06 18.83
CA ARG A 375 -9.77 26.54 17.54
C ARG A 375 -9.55 27.52 16.38
N ALA A 376 -9.87 28.78 16.60
CA ALA A 376 -9.64 29.84 15.59
C ALA A 376 -8.16 29.98 15.20
N ARG A 377 -7.25 29.55 16.08
CA ARG A 377 -5.79 29.52 15.84
C ARG A 377 -5.27 28.15 15.42
N GLY A 378 -6.16 27.21 15.03
CA GLY A 378 -5.78 25.89 14.55
C GLY A 378 -5.39 24.89 15.65
N VAL A 379 -5.56 25.22 16.94
CA VAL A 379 -5.28 24.32 18.05
C VAL A 379 -6.48 23.42 18.30
N ALA A 380 -6.34 22.13 18.06
CA ALA A 380 -7.38 21.15 18.33
C ALA A 380 -7.60 21.00 19.84
N CYS A 381 -8.79 21.30 20.33
CA CYS A 381 -9.12 21.21 21.75
C CYS A 381 -10.50 20.58 22.00
N THR A 382 -10.61 19.94 23.16
CA THR A 382 -11.88 19.48 23.73
C THR A 382 -12.14 20.18 25.05
N VAL A 383 -13.40 20.23 25.50
CA VAL A 383 -13.80 20.89 26.74
C VAL A 383 -14.47 19.85 27.63
N ASP A 384 -14.19 19.87 28.91
CA ASP A 384 -14.99 19.12 29.88
C ASP A 384 -16.37 19.79 30.05
N LEU A 385 -17.38 19.18 29.44
CA LEU A 385 -18.75 19.68 29.49
C LEU A 385 -19.58 19.08 30.64
N ASP A 386 -19.06 18.04 31.32
CA ASP A 386 -19.74 17.33 32.39
C ASP A 386 -19.36 17.84 33.80
N GLY A 387 -18.37 18.71 33.92
CA GLY A 387 -17.90 19.24 35.20
C GLY A 387 -17.19 18.19 36.06
N LYS A 388 -16.36 17.37 35.43
CA LYS A 388 -15.59 16.35 36.14
C LYS A 388 -14.56 17.00 37.07
N SER A 389 -14.20 16.30 38.15
CA SER A 389 -13.13 16.77 39.05
C SER A 389 -11.82 16.92 38.26
N VAL A 390 -10.93 17.83 38.79
CA VAL A 390 -9.61 18.04 38.19
C VAL A 390 -8.84 16.73 38.03
N SER A 391 -8.86 15.85 39.05
CA SER A 391 -8.20 14.54 38.98
C SER A 391 -8.70 13.69 37.83
N ARG A 392 -10.05 13.58 37.66
CA ARG A 392 -10.64 12.82 36.54
C ARG A 392 -10.30 13.40 35.17
N ASN A 393 -10.22 14.72 35.04
CA ASN A 393 -9.81 15.39 33.83
C ASN A 393 -8.34 15.13 33.49
N LEU A 394 -7.45 15.16 34.48
CA LEU A 394 -6.03 14.84 34.32
C LEU A 394 -5.84 13.36 33.94
N ASP A 395 -6.57 12.44 34.61
CA ASP A 395 -6.55 11.02 34.26
C ASP A 395 -7.03 10.77 32.82
N PHE A 396 -8.11 11.46 32.42
CA PHE A 396 -8.60 11.40 31.05
C PHE A 396 -7.57 11.92 30.05
N ALA A 397 -6.99 13.09 30.30
CA ALA A 397 -5.95 13.66 29.44
C ALA A 397 -4.75 12.70 29.30
N ASN A 398 -4.31 12.09 30.38
CA ASN A 398 -3.19 11.15 30.37
C ASN A 398 -3.52 9.88 29.58
N LYS A 399 -4.69 9.27 29.83
CA LYS A 399 -5.15 8.08 29.11
C LYS A 399 -5.29 8.31 27.59
N GLN A 400 -5.80 9.48 27.22
CA GLN A 400 -5.97 9.88 25.82
C GLN A 400 -4.68 10.39 25.17
N GLY A 401 -3.61 10.60 25.95
CA GLY A 401 -2.36 11.16 25.43
C GLY A 401 -2.48 12.63 25.02
N ILE A 402 -3.38 13.40 25.67
CA ILE A 402 -3.54 14.84 25.43
C ILE A 402 -2.37 15.55 26.11
N PRO A 403 -1.53 16.30 25.36
CA PRO A 403 -0.30 16.84 25.91
C PRO A 403 -0.49 18.03 26.85
N PHE A 404 -1.58 18.76 26.74
CA PHE A 404 -1.80 19.96 27.53
C PHE A 404 -3.21 20.01 28.14
N VAL A 405 -3.29 20.59 29.36
CA VAL A 405 -4.56 20.91 30.00
C VAL A 405 -4.59 22.40 30.31
N VAL A 406 -5.68 23.06 29.98
CA VAL A 406 -5.93 24.48 30.25
C VAL A 406 -7.08 24.58 31.24
N PHE A 407 -6.82 25.20 32.39
CA PHE A 407 -7.83 25.47 33.38
C PHE A 407 -8.35 26.89 33.23
N CYS A 408 -9.65 27.06 33.29
CA CYS A 408 -10.38 28.32 33.11
C CYS A 408 -11.31 28.55 34.29
N GLY A 409 -10.89 29.38 35.25
CA GLY A 409 -11.65 29.78 36.42
C GLY A 409 -11.99 31.28 36.41
N ALA A 410 -12.67 31.73 37.46
CA ALA A 410 -13.07 33.12 37.62
C ALA A 410 -11.90 34.08 37.82
N GLN A 411 -10.80 33.63 38.45
CA GLN A 411 -9.58 34.41 38.62
C GLN A 411 -8.85 34.57 37.27
N GLU A 412 -8.72 33.46 36.52
CA GLU A 412 -8.09 33.45 35.20
C GLU A 412 -8.85 34.38 34.24
N GLU A 413 -10.18 34.42 34.32
CA GLU A 413 -10.98 35.32 33.50
C GLU A 413 -10.72 36.80 33.83
N LYS A 414 -10.70 37.15 35.14
CA LYS A 414 -10.42 38.53 35.59
C LYS A 414 -9.07 39.03 35.08
N GLU A 415 -8.07 38.15 35.09
CA GLU A 415 -6.72 38.46 34.65
C GLU A 415 -6.53 38.33 33.12
N LYS A 416 -7.55 37.86 32.38
CA LYS A 416 -7.48 37.48 30.95
C LYS A 416 -6.35 36.50 30.67
N LYS A 417 -6.19 35.51 31.53
CA LYS A 417 -5.17 34.47 31.48
C LYS A 417 -5.80 33.10 31.52
N VAL A 418 -4.97 32.09 31.33
CA VAL A 418 -5.31 30.67 31.49
C VAL A 418 -4.21 29.99 32.29
N LYS A 419 -4.55 28.99 33.07
CA LYS A 419 -3.56 28.16 33.74
C LYS A 419 -3.27 26.96 32.86
N LEU A 420 -2.08 26.93 32.22
CA LEU A 420 -1.62 25.90 31.34
C LEU A 420 -0.82 24.84 32.09
N ARG A 421 -1.17 23.58 31.94
CA ARG A 421 -0.41 22.43 32.45
C ARG A 421 0.13 21.61 31.30
N ASP A 422 1.41 21.36 31.29
CA ASP A 422 2.08 20.39 30.45
C ASP A 422 1.96 19.01 31.11
N MET A 423 1.36 18.05 30.41
CA MET A 423 1.08 16.72 30.95
C MET A 423 2.31 15.83 31.04
N GLN A 424 3.36 16.12 30.27
CA GLN A 424 4.59 15.35 30.27
C GLN A 424 5.49 15.74 31.42
N SER A 425 5.70 17.06 31.64
CA SER A 425 6.56 17.58 32.71
C SER A 425 5.84 17.81 34.04
N GLY A 426 4.49 17.86 33.99
CA GLY A 426 3.66 18.22 35.13
C GLY A 426 3.72 19.71 35.54
N LYS A 427 4.49 20.54 34.81
CA LYS A 427 4.63 21.97 35.10
C LYS A 427 3.33 22.71 34.77
N GLU A 428 3.00 23.65 35.67
CA GLU A 428 1.88 24.57 35.54
C GLU A 428 2.37 26.01 35.46
N GLU A 429 1.73 26.80 34.62
CA GLU A 429 2.02 28.23 34.52
C GLU A 429 0.74 29.02 34.24
N LEU A 430 0.70 30.24 34.75
CA LEU A 430 -0.35 31.21 34.44
C LEU A 430 0.14 32.09 33.30
N ALA A 431 -0.53 32.00 32.15
CA ALA A 431 -0.14 32.69 30.92
C ALA A 431 -1.31 33.46 30.32
N SER A 432 -1.04 34.55 29.62
CA SER A 432 -2.04 35.16 28.75
C SER A 432 -2.38 34.18 27.62
N LEU A 433 -3.60 34.22 27.09
CA LEU A 433 -3.99 33.31 26.02
C LEU A 433 -3.09 33.42 24.77
N PRO A 434 -2.65 34.63 24.35
CA PRO A 434 -1.66 34.76 23.28
C PRO A 434 -0.32 34.07 23.58
N SER A 435 0.17 34.17 24.83
CA SER A 435 1.41 33.51 25.23
C SER A 435 1.25 31.99 25.31
N ALA A 436 0.13 31.48 25.81
CA ALA A 436 -0.17 30.05 25.81
C ALA A 436 -0.26 29.49 24.39
N LEU A 437 -0.86 30.22 23.46
CA LEU A 437 -0.98 29.80 22.04
C LEU A 437 0.37 29.58 21.37
N VAL A 438 1.41 30.37 21.69
CA VAL A 438 2.77 30.15 21.15
C VAL A 438 3.33 28.78 21.56
N LYS A 439 3.00 28.29 22.75
CA LYS A 439 3.44 26.98 23.26
C LYS A 439 2.56 25.85 22.76
N LEU A 440 1.32 26.15 22.42
CA LEU A 440 0.33 25.18 21.95
C LEU A 440 0.33 24.99 20.44
N ALA A 441 0.88 25.91 19.68
CA ALA A 441 1.09 25.78 18.24
C ALA A 441 2.22 24.79 17.93
#